data_d21dd359ef63d088431d7e0a478c4b29
#
_entry.id   d21dd359ef63d088431d7e0a478c4b29
#
_cell.length_a   1.000
_cell.length_b   1.000
_cell.length_c   1.000
_cell.angle_alpha   90.00
_cell.angle_beta   90.00
_cell.angle_gamma   90.00
#
_symmetry.space_group_name_H-M   'P 1'
#
loop_
_entity.id
_entity.type
_entity.pdbx_description
1 polymer ?
#
loop_
_entity_poly.entity_id
_entity_poly.type
_entity_poly.pdbx_seq_one_letter_code
_entity_poly.pdbx_strand_id
1 'polypeptide(L)'
;MDLLIVGSGFFGLTIAERAAAAGRKVTVIDRRSHIGGNAYSEAEPETGIEVHRYGAHLFHTSNATVWEYVNRFTSFTNYVHRVYTTHKGTVFPMPVNLGTINQFFQAAYTPDQARALVREQAGEFDVKTAANFEEKGIALVGRPLFEAF
;
A
#
# COMPACT_ATOMS: atom_id res chain seq x y z
N MET A 1 20.55 30.80 -4.02
CA MET A 1 21.21 29.50 -4.08
C MET A 1 20.38 28.59 -4.97
N ASP A 2 20.97 28.10 -6.02
CA ASP A 2 20.31 27.19 -6.96
C ASP A 2 20.28 25.79 -6.33
N LEU A 3 19.22 25.05 -6.59
CA LEU A 3 19.02 23.69 -6.05
C LEU A 3 18.97 22.72 -7.20
N LEU A 4 19.83 21.68 -7.14
CA LEU A 4 19.77 20.53 -8.03
C LEU A 4 19.13 19.37 -7.27
N ILE A 5 18.07 18.79 -7.85
CA ILE A 5 17.36 17.62 -7.31
C ILE A 5 17.55 16.47 -8.28
N VAL A 6 18.00 15.33 -7.76
CA VAL A 6 18.18 14.10 -8.52
C VAL A 6 17.03 13.15 -8.19
N GLY A 7 16.21 12.87 -9.20
CA GLY A 7 15.01 12.05 -9.10
C GLY A 7 13.72 12.88 -9.09
N SER A 8 12.82 12.54 -10.01
CA SER A 8 11.52 13.21 -10.22
C SER A 8 10.34 12.38 -9.66
N GLY A 9 10.58 11.56 -8.64
CA GLY A 9 9.51 10.93 -7.86
C GLY A 9 8.82 11.92 -6.93
N PHE A 10 7.79 11.49 -6.20
CA PHE A 10 7.01 12.40 -5.33
C PHE A 10 7.86 13.20 -4.34
N PHE A 11 8.88 12.58 -3.75
CA PHE A 11 9.77 13.29 -2.84
C PHE A 11 10.50 14.43 -3.55
N GLY A 12 11.19 14.13 -4.66
CA GLY A 12 11.96 15.13 -5.41
C GLY A 12 11.07 16.26 -5.95
N LEU A 13 9.92 15.91 -6.50
CA LEU A 13 8.97 16.92 -7.03
C LEU A 13 8.37 17.78 -5.92
N THR A 14 8.07 17.23 -4.75
CA THR A 14 7.59 18.01 -3.60
C THR A 14 8.63 19.01 -3.12
N ILE A 15 9.90 18.58 -3.00
CA ILE A 15 11.00 19.50 -2.64
C ILE A 15 11.18 20.56 -3.70
N ALA A 16 11.10 20.21 -4.99
CA ALA A 16 11.22 21.14 -6.10
C ALA A 16 10.14 22.23 -6.05
N GLU A 17 8.88 21.84 -5.89
CA GLU A 17 7.75 22.77 -5.81
C GLU A 17 7.89 23.70 -4.60
N ARG A 18 8.17 23.15 -3.42
CA ARG A 18 8.32 23.94 -2.19
C ARG A 18 9.49 24.92 -2.26
N ALA A 19 10.62 24.50 -2.86
CA ALA A 19 11.77 25.37 -3.03
C ALA A 19 11.49 26.48 -4.06
N ALA A 20 10.84 26.14 -5.17
CA ALA A 20 10.44 27.12 -6.19
C ALA A 20 9.44 28.14 -5.63
N ALA A 21 8.44 27.68 -4.86
CA ALA A 21 7.49 28.55 -4.17
C ALA A 21 8.17 29.51 -3.17
N ALA A 22 9.32 29.10 -2.61
CA ALA A 22 10.17 29.95 -1.76
C ALA A 22 11.16 30.83 -2.55
N GLY A 23 10.96 30.95 -3.87
CA GLY A 23 11.79 31.83 -4.73
C GLY A 23 13.17 31.26 -5.09
N ARG A 24 13.38 29.93 -4.92
CA ARG A 24 14.64 29.30 -5.31
C ARG A 24 14.60 28.89 -6.78
N LYS A 25 15.73 28.99 -7.47
CA LYS A 25 15.90 28.40 -8.79
C LYS A 25 16.18 26.91 -8.60
N VAL A 26 15.38 26.06 -9.23
CA VAL A 26 15.43 24.60 -9.06
C VAL A 26 15.64 23.93 -10.41
N THR A 27 16.55 22.96 -10.44
CA THR A 27 16.73 22.05 -11.56
C THR A 27 16.48 20.64 -11.08
N VAL A 28 15.60 19.90 -11.74
CA VAL A 28 15.33 18.48 -11.45
C VAL A 28 15.87 17.65 -12.60
N ILE A 29 16.62 16.61 -12.27
CA ILE A 29 17.11 15.63 -13.24
C ILE A 29 16.63 14.24 -12.87
N ASP A 30 16.32 13.42 -13.86
CA ASP A 30 15.96 12.01 -13.69
C ASP A 30 16.60 11.17 -14.78
N ARG A 31 16.88 9.92 -14.51
CA ARG A 31 17.38 8.96 -15.51
C ARG A 31 16.28 8.42 -16.43
N ARG A 32 15.02 8.49 -16.00
CA ARG A 32 13.84 8.05 -16.75
C ARG A 32 13.40 9.16 -17.70
N SER A 33 12.75 8.78 -18.80
CA SER A 33 12.15 9.71 -19.76
C SER A 33 10.82 10.33 -19.30
N HIS A 34 10.36 9.99 -18.12
CA HIS A 34 9.11 10.47 -17.53
C HIS A 34 9.33 10.94 -16.09
N ILE A 35 8.45 11.79 -15.59
CA ILE A 35 8.36 12.22 -14.18
C ILE A 35 7.46 11.27 -13.38
N GLY A 36 7.37 11.46 -12.06
CA GLY A 36 6.49 10.68 -11.17
C GLY A 36 7.15 9.46 -10.52
N GLY A 37 8.35 9.08 -10.96
CA GLY A 37 9.07 7.94 -10.40
C GLY A 37 8.28 6.63 -10.56
N ASN A 38 8.15 5.86 -9.49
CA ASN A 38 7.39 4.61 -9.52
C ASN A 38 5.86 4.81 -9.53
N ALA A 39 5.37 6.01 -9.24
CA ALA A 39 3.95 6.32 -9.30
C ALA A 39 3.49 6.71 -10.72
N TYR A 40 4.39 6.63 -11.70
CA TYR A 40 4.05 6.94 -13.09
C TYR A 40 3.05 5.95 -13.66
N SER A 41 2.01 6.50 -14.27
CA SER A 41 1.06 5.78 -15.09
C SER A 41 0.85 6.52 -16.41
N GLU A 42 0.33 5.81 -17.39
CA GLU A 42 0.00 6.34 -18.70
C GLU A 42 -1.22 5.63 -19.29
N ALA A 43 -1.97 6.32 -20.12
CA ALA A 43 -3.03 5.68 -20.89
C ALA A 43 -2.43 4.76 -21.97
N GLU A 44 -2.91 3.52 -22.06
CA GLU A 44 -2.59 2.63 -23.17
C GLU A 44 -3.17 3.23 -24.47
N PRO A 45 -2.38 3.36 -25.56
CA PRO A 45 -2.77 4.15 -26.73
C PRO A 45 -4.01 3.66 -27.48
N GLU A 46 -4.27 2.34 -27.50
CA GLU A 46 -5.38 1.77 -28.26
C GLU A 46 -6.71 1.77 -27.48
N THR A 47 -6.64 1.53 -26.18
CA THR A 47 -7.82 1.35 -25.32
C THR A 47 -8.11 2.54 -24.41
N GLY A 48 -7.13 3.41 -24.18
CA GLY A 48 -7.21 4.50 -23.21
C GLY A 48 -7.22 4.04 -21.74
N ILE A 49 -6.95 2.76 -21.49
CA ILE A 49 -6.89 2.22 -20.12
C ILE A 49 -5.63 2.74 -19.42
N GLU A 50 -5.81 3.26 -18.22
CA GLU A 50 -4.70 3.71 -17.37
C GLU A 50 -3.84 2.53 -16.91
N VAL A 51 -2.57 2.56 -17.25
CA VAL A 51 -1.59 1.50 -16.92
C VAL A 51 -0.57 2.02 -15.91
N HIS A 52 -0.49 1.38 -14.76
CA HIS A 52 0.54 1.61 -13.77
C HIS A 52 1.81 0.84 -14.14
N ARG A 53 2.82 1.55 -14.65
CA ARG A 53 4.05 0.93 -15.22
C ARG A 53 4.92 0.19 -14.21
N TYR A 54 4.83 0.53 -12.92
CA TYR A 54 5.69 0.00 -11.85
C TYR A 54 4.88 -0.69 -10.73
N GLY A 55 3.71 -1.20 -11.08
CA GLY A 55 2.76 -1.76 -10.13
C GLY A 55 1.71 -0.76 -9.67
N ALA A 56 0.61 -1.27 -9.13
CA ALA A 56 -0.51 -0.43 -8.70
C ALA A 56 -0.09 0.56 -7.61
N HIS A 57 -0.32 1.84 -7.84
CA HIS A 57 -0.06 2.92 -6.89
C HIS A 57 -1.38 3.59 -6.52
N LEU A 58 -1.74 3.45 -5.25
CA LEU A 58 -2.94 4.05 -4.67
C LEU A 58 -2.52 5.06 -3.62
N PHE A 59 -3.00 6.28 -3.77
CA PHE A 59 -2.73 7.31 -2.76
C PHE A 59 -3.78 7.26 -1.66
N HIS A 60 -3.34 7.24 -0.42
CA HIS A 60 -4.18 7.42 0.75
C HIS A 60 -3.45 8.20 1.82
N THR A 61 -4.16 9.00 2.58
CA THR A 61 -3.61 9.71 3.73
C THR A 61 -4.73 10.06 4.71
N SER A 62 -4.42 10.08 6.00
CA SER A 62 -5.25 10.66 7.05
C SER A 62 -4.83 12.07 7.43
N ASN A 63 -3.76 12.60 6.81
CA ASN A 63 -3.24 13.93 7.09
C ASN A 63 -3.91 14.95 6.17
N ALA A 64 -4.73 15.83 6.75
CA ALA A 64 -5.47 16.86 6.02
C ALA A 64 -4.55 17.79 5.23
N THR A 65 -3.41 18.21 5.79
CA THR A 65 -2.45 19.10 5.12
C THR A 65 -1.87 18.43 3.87
N VAL A 66 -1.56 17.12 3.94
CA VAL A 66 -1.08 16.36 2.78
C VAL A 66 -2.18 16.24 1.74
N TRP A 67 -3.42 15.95 2.16
CA TRP A 67 -4.56 15.85 1.26
C TRP A 67 -4.83 17.16 0.52
N GLU A 68 -4.87 18.27 1.23
CA GLU A 68 -5.01 19.62 0.64
C GLU A 68 -3.87 19.94 -0.34
N TYR A 69 -2.64 19.61 0.03
CA TYR A 69 -1.48 19.86 -0.81
C TYR A 69 -1.54 19.11 -2.14
N VAL A 70 -1.82 17.79 -2.13
CA VAL A 70 -1.84 17.01 -3.37
C VAL A 70 -3.01 17.35 -4.27
N ASN A 71 -4.17 17.75 -3.72
CA ASN A 71 -5.32 18.21 -4.49
C ASN A 71 -5.12 19.55 -5.20
N ARG A 72 -4.01 20.24 -4.95
CA ARG A 72 -3.62 21.41 -5.75
C ARG A 72 -3.13 21.06 -7.16
N PHE A 73 -2.72 19.80 -7.36
CA PHE A 73 -2.08 19.35 -8.60
C PHE A 73 -2.94 18.36 -9.39
N THR A 74 -3.84 17.66 -8.73
CA THR A 74 -4.67 16.64 -9.36
C THR A 74 -5.99 16.44 -8.60
N SER A 75 -6.90 15.69 -9.20
CA SER A 75 -8.09 15.16 -8.53
C SER A 75 -7.99 13.66 -8.44
N PHE A 76 -8.57 13.09 -7.39
CA PHE A 76 -8.58 11.65 -7.16
C PHE A 76 -9.96 11.06 -7.46
N THR A 77 -9.97 9.85 -8.01
CA THR A 77 -11.18 9.05 -8.14
C THR A 77 -11.54 8.46 -6.77
N ASN A 78 -12.82 8.15 -6.54
CA ASN A 78 -13.26 7.47 -5.32
C ASN A 78 -13.02 5.95 -5.41
N TYR A 79 -11.88 5.55 -5.94
CA TYR A 79 -11.54 4.13 -6.09
C TYR A 79 -11.33 3.48 -4.72
N VAL A 80 -12.08 2.42 -4.46
CA VAL A 80 -11.94 1.60 -3.25
C VAL A 80 -11.19 0.33 -3.61
N HIS A 81 -9.94 0.26 -3.13
CA HIS A 81 -9.10 -0.90 -3.38
C HIS A 81 -9.58 -2.11 -2.57
N ARG A 82 -9.76 -3.23 -3.26
CA ARG A 82 -10.11 -4.52 -2.64
C ARG A 82 -9.12 -5.57 -3.12
N VAL A 83 -8.52 -6.25 -2.16
CA VAL A 83 -7.57 -7.33 -2.43
C VAL A 83 -8.24 -8.66 -2.13
N TYR A 84 -7.98 -9.62 -3.00
CA TYR A 84 -8.43 -11.00 -2.83
C TYR A 84 -7.24 -11.93 -3.09
N THR A 85 -7.28 -13.09 -2.47
CA THR A 85 -6.34 -14.19 -2.73
C THR A 85 -7.10 -15.48 -2.98
N THR A 86 -6.43 -16.46 -3.57
CA THR A 86 -7.01 -17.79 -3.81
C THR A 86 -6.22 -18.84 -3.06
N HIS A 87 -6.91 -19.67 -2.27
CA HIS A 87 -6.35 -20.84 -1.61
C HIS A 87 -7.23 -22.05 -1.88
N LYS A 88 -6.66 -23.13 -2.42
CA LYS A 88 -7.38 -24.39 -2.77
C LYS A 88 -8.66 -24.14 -3.58
N GLY A 89 -8.61 -23.25 -4.57
CA GLY A 89 -9.74 -22.91 -5.45
C GLY A 89 -10.81 -22.00 -4.83
N THR A 90 -10.66 -21.58 -3.59
CA THR A 90 -11.58 -20.66 -2.91
C THR A 90 -10.97 -19.26 -2.83
N VAL A 91 -11.78 -18.24 -3.13
CA VAL A 91 -11.36 -16.83 -3.08
C VAL A 91 -11.64 -16.24 -1.71
N PHE A 92 -10.65 -15.58 -1.12
CA PHE A 92 -10.71 -14.96 0.20
C PHE A 92 -10.43 -13.46 0.14
N PRO A 93 -11.12 -12.62 0.93
CA PRO A 93 -10.80 -11.22 1.06
C PRO A 93 -9.48 -11.02 1.82
N MET A 94 -8.67 -10.03 1.40
CA MET A 94 -7.40 -9.68 2.03
C MET A 94 -7.31 -8.17 2.31
N PRO A 95 -6.49 -7.72 3.25
CA PRO A 95 -5.71 -8.49 4.22
C PRO A 95 -6.60 -9.33 5.13
N VAL A 96 -6.01 -10.28 5.89
CA VAL A 96 -6.74 -11.14 6.81
C VAL A 96 -7.67 -10.32 7.71
N ASN A 97 -8.96 -10.62 7.66
CA ASN A 97 -10.02 -9.92 8.37
C ASN A 97 -11.06 -10.92 8.89
N LEU A 98 -12.12 -10.44 9.55
CA LEU A 98 -13.16 -11.31 10.10
C LEU A 98 -13.82 -12.19 9.01
N GLY A 99 -14.03 -11.66 7.81
CA GLY A 99 -14.56 -12.43 6.68
C GLY A 99 -13.61 -13.53 6.25
N THR A 100 -12.30 -13.24 6.14
CA THR A 100 -11.26 -14.23 5.86
C THR A 100 -11.27 -15.36 6.90
N ILE A 101 -11.28 -15.00 8.18
CA ILE A 101 -11.27 -15.94 9.30
C ILE A 101 -12.52 -16.83 9.26
N ASN A 102 -13.69 -16.24 9.18
CA ASN A 102 -14.95 -16.98 9.16
C ASN A 102 -15.04 -17.92 7.96
N GLN A 103 -14.63 -17.47 6.79
CA GLN A 103 -14.65 -18.29 5.59
C GLN A 103 -13.62 -19.43 5.65
N PHE A 104 -12.41 -19.14 6.15
CA PHE A 104 -11.33 -20.12 6.24
C PHE A 104 -11.66 -21.25 7.24
N PHE A 105 -12.15 -20.89 8.41
CA PHE A 105 -12.53 -21.86 9.46
C PHE A 105 -13.96 -22.36 9.33
N GLN A 106 -14.70 -21.97 8.30
CA GLN A 106 -16.11 -22.33 8.09
C GLN A 106 -16.98 -22.07 9.33
N ALA A 107 -16.83 -20.91 9.92
CA ALA A 107 -17.44 -20.50 11.18
C ALA A 107 -18.14 -19.14 11.07
N ALA A 108 -18.86 -18.77 12.11
CA ALA A 108 -19.52 -17.47 12.26
C ALA A 108 -19.06 -16.78 13.56
N TYR A 109 -17.76 -16.59 13.69
CA TYR A 109 -17.17 -15.94 14.85
C TYR A 109 -17.57 -14.46 14.91
N THR A 110 -17.86 -13.99 16.11
CA THR A 110 -17.86 -12.58 16.41
C THR A 110 -16.44 -12.02 16.36
N PRO A 111 -16.23 -10.69 16.27
CA PRO A 111 -14.90 -10.09 16.30
C PRO A 111 -14.05 -10.54 17.51
N ASP A 112 -14.65 -10.68 18.69
CA ASP A 112 -13.94 -11.08 19.91
C ASP A 112 -13.57 -12.57 19.89
N GLN A 113 -14.44 -13.42 19.38
CA GLN A 113 -14.15 -14.83 19.18
C GLN A 113 -13.04 -15.05 18.17
N ALA A 114 -13.06 -14.30 17.05
CA ALA A 114 -11.99 -14.36 16.05
C ALA A 114 -10.64 -13.88 16.62
N ARG A 115 -10.63 -12.81 17.43
CA ARG A 115 -9.42 -12.36 18.12
C ARG A 115 -8.89 -13.39 19.14
N ALA A 116 -9.78 -14.08 19.85
CA ALA A 116 -9.40 -15.12 20.78
C ALA A 116 -8.77 -16.32 20.05
N LEU A 117 -9.40 -16.77 18.96
CA LEU A 117 -8.88 -17.84 18.10
C LEU A 117 -7.49 -17.52 17.56
N VAL A 118 -7.31 -16.30 16.99
CA VAL A 118 -6.02 -15.88 16.46
C VAL A 118 -4.95 -15.84 17.56
N ARG A 119 -5.27 -15.33 18.74
CA ARG A 119 -4.34 -15.32 19.89
C ARG A 119 -3.95 -16.72 20.36
N GLU A 120 -4.87 -17.65 20.38
CA GLU A 120 -4.61 -19.05 20.72
C GLU A 120 -3.66 -19.68 19.71
N GLN A 121 -3.92 -19.51 18.42
CA GLN A 121 -3.12 -20.09 17.33
C GLN A 121 -1.77 -19.39 17.12
N ALA A 122 -1.65 -18.13 17.51
CA ALA A 122 -0.41 -17.33 17.46
C ALA A 122 0.52 -17.60 18.66
N GLY A 123 0.07 -18.33 19.67
CA GLY A 123 0.80 -18.54 20.93
C GLY A 123 2.16 -19.25 20.83
N GLU A 124 2.55 -19.68 19.62
CA GLU A 124 3.85 -20.29 19.34
C GLU A 124 5.00 -19.28 19.36
N PHE A 125 4.73 -18.02 18.93
CA PHE A 125 5.73 -16.95 18.86
C PHE A 125 5.19 -15.63 19.42
N ASP A 126 6.11 -14.82 19.94
CA ASP A 126 5.80 -13.44 20.35
C ASP A 126 6.17 -12.44 19.23
N VAL A 127 5.21 -11.56 18.91
CA VAL A 127 5.37 -10.53 17.88
C VAL A 127 6.60 -9.64 18.09
N LYS A 128 7.01 -9.39 19.36
CA LYS A 128 8.12 -8.49 19.68
C LYS A 128 9.48 -9.16 19.56
N THR A 129 9.54 -10.47 19.73
CA THR A 129 10.79 -11.25 19.77
C THR A 129 10.99 -12.14 18.53
N ALA A 130 10.03 -12.14 17.60
CA ALA A 130 10.12 -12.90 16.35
C ALA A 130 11.42 -12.55 15.59
N ALA A 131 12.20 -13.58 15.26
CA ALA A 131 13.52 -13.45 14.66
C ALA A 131 13.48 -13.31 13.13
N ASN A 132 12.38 -13.68 12.50
CA ASN A 132 12.23 -13.68 11.03
C ASN A 132 10.77 -13.41 10.62
N PHE A 133 10.54 -13.37 9.30
CA PHE A 133 9.21 -13.10 8.74
C PHE A 133 8.19 -14.18 9.07
N GLU A 134 8.58 -15.44 9.03
CA GLU A 134 7.68 -16.57 9.33
C GLU A 134 7.18 -16.51 10.76
N GLU A 135 8.09 -16.44 11.74
CA GLU A 135 7.74 -16.29 13.16
C GLU A 135 6.85 -15.06 13.40
N LYS A 136 7.17 -13.94 12.75
CA LYS A 136 6.37 -12.71 12.84
C LYS A 136 4.96 -12.90 12.25
N GLY A 137 4.86 -13.54 11.10
CA GLY A 137 3.59 -13.83 10.45
C GLY A 137 2.72 -14.73 11.30
N ILE A 138 3.28 -15.84 11.79
CA ILE A 138 2.56 -16.77 12.67
C ILE A 138 2.10 -16.07 13.96
N ALA A 139 2.96 -15.25 14.57
CA ALA A 139 2.61 -14.47 15.76
C ALA A 139 1.47 -13.46 15.54
N LEU A 140 1.24 -13.04 14.30
CA LEU A 140 0.19 -12.06 13.95
C LEU A 140 -1.15 -12.72 13.60
N VAL A 141 -1.13 -13.82 12.84
CA VAL A 141 -2.36 -14.40 12.28
C VAL A 141 -2.59 -15.87 12.67
N GLY A 142 -1.63 -16.50 13.31
CA GLY A 142 -1.64 -17.95 13.60
C GLY A 142 -1.11 -18.79 12.43
N ARG A 143 -0.54 -19.94 12.73
CA ARG A 143 0.07 -20.84 11.74
C ARG A 143 -0.88 -21.24 10.61
N PRO A 144 -2.14 -21.66 10.85
CA PRO A 144 -3.02 -22.10 9.77
C PRO A 144 -3.29 -21.01 8.70
N LEU A 145 -3.46 -19.77 9.13
CA LEU A 145 -3.67 -18.65 8.19
C LEU A 145 -2.36 -18.23 7.49
N PHE A 146 -1.24 -18.26 8.22
CA PHE A 146 0.06 -17.95 7.64
C PHE A 146 0.48 -18.96 6.56
N GLU A 147 0.25 -20.25 6.77
CA GLU A 147 0.57 -21.31 5.79
C GLU A 147 -0.39 -21.33 4.59
N ALA A 148 -1.57 -20.74 4.73
CA ALA A 148 -2.58 -20.69 3.67
C ALA A 148 -2.36 -19.51 2.72
N PHE A 149 -1.84 -18.39 3.23
CA PHE A 149 -1.79 -17.09 2.52
C PHE A 149 -0.42 -16.44 2.56
#